data_a937e0281114759f2deb1d456e3fa0b8
#
_entry.id   a937e0281114759f2deb1d456e3fa0b8
#
_cell.length_a   1.000
_cell.length_b   1.000
_cell.length_c   1.000
_cell.angle_alpha   90.00
_cell.angle_beta   90.00
_cell.angle_gamma   90.00
#
_symmetry.space_group_name_H-M   'P 1'
#
loop_
_entity.id
_entity.type
_entity.pdbx_description
1 polymer ?
#
loop_
_entity_poly.entity_id
_entity_poly.type
_entity_poly.pdbx_seq_one_letter_code
_entity_poly.pdbx_strand_id
1 'polypeptide(L)'
;MKKKNNFRTIWGWLVVLTAGFLLYGSFAALNLDHTRYFLLFIAAGVLAEMLAVPFPLGRVSGSMALFLAVALVYGLPAAWWVGFWAILLGQGIFNRGDSLRTVLFNAAQQVLSLAAGGWVLGMVTGVDAAGVLAASRPLWRTIAGLVLFMLAQQAANHLLVYIYGAPAGASRRYCTWRDALRWDGLVCLFAFPFGLVMALVYRQVSPLAGLSLFIPVLVMQRLMGLYLGAEMTSREMAVFYRVVKRLAGAPASTDTAALLLQEISQLVPYQTGVVYLIDETGDDYTAVTVQGAWQKQFAHTSIKNAGDFLLQVLHNNQPEIIFDTRSDPRLVRRTGITAVCRSLLLAPLAVDGRPVGLMVLGHRQPLYFD
;
A
#
# COMPACT_ATOMS: atom_id res chain seq x y z
N MET A 1 7.74 12.60 -17.76
CA MET A 1 7.99 11.91 -16.47
C MET A 1 8.65 12.79 -15.40
N LYS A 2 9.71 13.57 -15.65
CA LYS A 2 10.34 14.47 -14.66
C LYS A 2 9.35 15.42 -13.94
N LYS A 3 8.41 16.04 -14.65
CA LYS A 3 7.41 16.98 -14.07
C LYS A 3 6.47 16.33 -13.04
N LYS A 4 6.05 15.07 -13.24
CA LYS A 4 5.18 14.34 -12.29
C LYS A 4 5.88 13.94 -11.00
N ASN A 5 7.18 13.62 -11.08
CA ASN A 5 7.99 13.27 -9.92
C ASN A 5 8.27 14.49 -9.02
N ASN A 6 8.45 15.67 -9.66
CA ASN A 6 8.65 16.93 -8.94
C ASN A 6 7.40 17.36 -8.15
N PHE A 7 6.20 17.19 -8.73
CA PHE A 7 4.95 17.52 -8.03
C PHE A 7 4.76 16.69 -6.75
N ARG A 8 4.94 15.37 -6.83
CA ARG A 8 4.88 14.47 -5.67
C ARG A 8 5.87 14.87 -4.58
N THR A 9 7.07 15.28 -5.00
CA THR A 9 8.12 15.74 -4.08
C THR A 9 7.72 17.04 -3.38
N ILE A 10 7.27 18.01 -4.13
CA ILE A 10 6.85 19.32 -3.60
C ILE A 10 5.64 19.15 -2.67
N TRP A 11 4.63 18.40 -3.11
CA TRP A 11 3.46 18.12 -2.27
C TRP A 11 3.81 17.43 -0.96
N GLY A 12 4.65 16.39 -1.02
CA GLY A 12 5.09 15.67 0.17
C GLY A 12 5.80 16.58 1.18
N TRP A 13 6.72 17.44 0.71
CA TRP A 13 7.41 18.40 1.59
C TRP A 13 6.47 19.49 2.13
N LEU A 14 5.51 19.95 1.34
CA LEU A 14 4.52 20.92 1.80
C LEU A 14 3.71 20.35 2.97
N VAL A 15 3.23 19.11 2.88
CA VAL A 15 2.51 18.42 3.95
C VAL A 15 3.40 18.27 5.19
N VAL A 16 4.66 17.86 5.02
CA VAL A 16 5.61 17.71 6.14
C VAL A 16 5.90 19.04 6.83
N LEU A 17 6.14 20.10 6.07
CA LEU A 17 6.42 21.44 6.64
C LEU A 17 5.20 22.01 7.37
N THR A 18 3.99 21.86 6.80
CA THR A 18 2.75 22.34 7.46
C THR A 18 2.49 21.59 8.76
N ALA A 19 2.67 20.26 8.78
CA ALA A 19 2.54 19.48 10.00
C ALA A 19 3.62 19.82 11.02
N GLY A 20 4.87 20.04 10.58
CA GLY A 20 5.98 20.51 11.43
C GLY A 20 5.68 21.84 12.09
N PHE A 21 5.09 22.78 11.36
CA PHE A 21 4.65 24.07 11.91
C PHE A 21 3.57 23.90 12.99
N LEU A 22 2.56 23.04 12.75
CA LEU A 22 1.53 22.74 13.76
C LEU A 22 2.12 22.08 15.01
N LEU A 23 3.02 21.11 14.84
CA LEU A 23 3.70 20.44 15.95
C LEU A 23 4.53 21.45 16.76
N TYR A 24 5.32 22.28 16.09
CA TYR A 24 6.12 23.30 16.76
C TYR A 24 5.24 24.28 17.55
N GLY A 25 4.19 24.83 16.94
CA GLY A 25 3.27 25.76 17.61
C GLY A 25 2.49 25.10 18.76
N SER A 26 2.27 23.79 18.72
CA SER A 26 1.56 23.06 19.78
C SER A 26 2.46 22.59 20.93
N PHE A 27 3.77 22.70 20.80
CA PHE A 27 4.70 22.17 21.80
C PHE A 27 4.50 22.78 23.19
N ALA A 28 4.29 24.09 23.26
CA ALA A 28 4.03 24.81 24.52
C ALA A 28 2.68 24.44 25.17
N ALA A 29 1.75 23.88 24.38
CA ALA A 29 0.44 23.45 24.90
C ALA A 29 0.45 21.99 25.40
N LEU A 30 1.58 21.29 25.28
CA LEU A 30 1.72 19.93 25.81
C LEU A 30 1.85 20.02 27.35
N ASN A 31 0.86 19.46 28.04
CA ASN A 31 0.98 19.22 29.47
C ASN A 31 1.74 17.94 29.72
N LEU A 32 3.00 18.05 30.13
CA LEU A 32 3.88 16.90 30.36
C LEU A 32 3.80 16.33 31.79
N ASP A 33 2.90 16.81 32.65
CA ASP A 33 2.73 16.33 34.03
C ASP A 33 2.43 14.81 34.08
N HIS A 34 1.90 14.28 33.02
CA HIS A 34 1.58 12.84 32.85
C HIS A 34 2.46 12.15 31.80
N THR A 35 3.73 12.52 31.67
CA THR A 35 4.68 12.01 30.64
C THR A 35 4.69 10.49 30.51
N ARG A 36 4.59 9.74 31.64
CA ARG A 36 4.55 8.26 31.61
C ARG A 36 3.38 7.71 30.80
N TYR A 37 2.21 8.29 30.89
CA TYR A 37 1.03 7.86 30.12
C TYR A 37 1.13 8.28 28.67
N PHE A 38 1.72 9.44 28.42
CA PHE A 38 2.00 9.88 27.05
C PHE A 38 2.92 8.91 26.31
N LEU A 39 4.00 8.46 26.97
CA LEU A 39 4.89 7.44 26.41
C LEU A 39 4.18 6.09 26.19
N LEU A 40 3.28 5.69 27.11
CA LEU A 40 2.48 4.47 26.92
C LEU A 40 1.54 4.58 25.69
N PHE A 41 0.93 5.76 25.46
CA PHE A 41 0.13 5.98 24.25
C PHE A 41 0.98 5.93 22.98
N ILE A 42 2.18 6.50 22.99
CA ILE A 42 3.11 6.37 21.84
C ILE A 42 3.45 4.88 21.62
N ALA A 43 3.82 4.15 22.65
CA ALA A 43 4.17 2.74 22.55
C ALA A 43 3.01 1.88 22.00
N ALA A 44 1.78 2.12 22.50
CA ALA A 44 0.58 1.46 21.99
C ALA A 44 0.30 1.82 20.52
N GLY A 45 0.50 3.09 20.16
CA GLY A 45 0.38 3.53 18.77
C GLY A 45 1.43 2.91 17.85
N VAL A 46 2.68 2.81 18.29
CA VAL A 46 3.76 2.11 17.57
C VAL A 46 3.37 0.64 17.34
N LEU A 47 2.85 -0.03 18.37
CA LEU A 47 2.40 -1.42 18.25
C LEU A 47 1.26 -1.56 17.22
N ALA A 48 0.29 -0.64 17.22
CA ALA A 48 -0.77 -0.61 16.21
C ALA A 48 -0.22 -0.44 14.80
N GLU A 49 0.72 0.48 14.60
CA GLU A 49 1.34 0.72 13.29
C GLU A 49 2.24 -0.44 12.83
N MET A 50 2.88 -1.16 13.76
CA MET A 50 3.59 -2.40 13.45
C MET A 50 2.65 -3.51 12.96
N LEU A 51 1.45 -3.59 13.52
CA LEU A 51 0.41 -4.55 13.17
C LEU A 51 -0.50 -4.05 12.04
N ALA A 52 -0.23 -2.86 11.48
CA ALA A 52 -1.02 -2.29 10.40
C ALA A 52 -1.09 -3.25 9.20
N VAL A 53 -2.30 -3.42 8.68
CA VAL A 53 -2.56 -4.31 7.56
C VAL A 53 -2.10 -3.64 6.27
N PRO A 54 -1.16 -4.23 5.52
CA PRO A 54 -0.74 -3.68 4.24
C PRO A 54 -1.87 -3.79 3.23
N PHE A 55 -2.14 -2.70 2.54
CA PHE A 55 -3.12 -2.62 1.47
C PHE A 55 -2.47 -2.02 0.22
N PRO A 56 -2.91 -2.35 -1.00
CA PRO A 56 -2.26 -1.87 -2.23
C PRO A 56 -2.13 -0.34 -2.36
N LEU A 57 -2.98 0.42 -1.68
CA LEU A 57 -3.00 1.88 -1.70
C LEU A 57 -2.52 2.53 -0.38
N GLY A 58 -2.02 1.74 0.57
CA GLY A 58 -1.57 2.23 1.87
C GLY A 58 -1.59 1.17 2.96
N ARG A 59 -1.72 1.59 4.20
CA ARG A 59 -1.85 0.71 5.36
C ARG A 59 -3.10 1.09 6.13
N VAL A 60 -3.81 0.09 6.63
CA VAL A 60 -5.00 0.29 7.45
C VAL A 60 -4.66 -0.09 8.89
N SER A 61 -4.87 0.84 9.81
CA SER A 61 -4.55 0.68 11.22
C SER A 61 -5.71 1.11 12.12
N GLY A 62 -5.91 0.38 13.21
CA GLY A 62 -6.85 0.74 14.28
C GLY A 62 -6.33 1.84 15.22
N SER A 63 -5.16 2.41 14.97
CA SER A 63 -4.55 3.48 15.78
C SER A 63 -5.44 4.72 15.94
N MET A 64 -6.43 4.90 15.05
CA MET A 64 -7.43 5.96 15.15
C MET A 64 -8.19 5.96 16.49
N ALA A 65 -8.50 4.78 17.05
CA ALA A 65 -9.11 4.67 18.38
C ALA A 65 -8.23 5.33 19.45
N LEU A 66 -6.93 5.06 19.39
CA LEU A 66 -5.95 5.60 20.31
C LEU A 66 -5.81 7.12 20.15
N PHE A 67 -5.70 7.62 18.92
CA PHE A 67 -5.55 9.05 18.64
C PHE A 67 -6.78 9.83 19.06
N LEU A 68 -7.98 9.30 18.85
CA LEU A 68 -9.22 9.87 19.35
C LEU A 68 -9.24 9.91 20.88
N ALA A 69 -8.90 8.80 21.54
CA ALA A 69 -8.85 8.75 23.01
C ALA A 69 -7.89 9.81 23.57
N VAL A 70 -6.68 9.93 23.00
CA VAL A 70 -5.70 10.95 23.38
C VAL A 70 -6.25 12.37 23.15
N ALA A 71 -6.90 12.61 22.01
CA ALA A 71 -7.51 13.91 21.72
C ALA A 71 -8.57 14.30 22.73
N LEU A 72 -9.42 13.35 23.14
CA LEU A 72 -10.49 13.56 24.11
C LEU A 72 -10.00 13.67 25.57
N VAL A 73 -8.85 13.08 25.89
CA VAL A 73 -8.28 13.12 27.25
C VAL A 73 -7.34 14.31 27.43
N TYR A 74 -6.40 14.50 26.51
CA TYR A 74 -5.29 15.44 26.62
C TYR A 74 -5.37 16.62 25.63
N GLY A 75 -6.33 16.60 24.70
CA GLY A 75 -6.48 17.59 23.64
C GLY A 75 -5.77 17.21 22.34
N LEU A 76 -6.05 17.98 21.30
CA LEU A 76 -5.51 17.77 19.95
C LEU A 76 -3.99 17.86 19.88
N PRO A 77 -3.30 18.82 20.57
CA PRO A 77 -1.85 18.87 20.56
C PRO A 77 -1.19 17.55 20.96
N ALA A 78 -1.67 16.91 22.03
CA ALA A 78 -1.17 15.61 22.46
C ALA A 78 -1.41 14.51 21.42
N ALA A 79 -2.60 14.48 20.81
CA ALA A 79 -2.93 13.51 19.76
C ALA A 79 -2.06 13.67 18.51
N TRP A 80 -1.69 14.91 18.14
CA TRP A 80 -0.77 15.17 17.02
C TRP A 80 0.62 14.58 17.28
N TRP A 81 1.17 14.82 18.46
CA TRP A 81 2.48 14.30 18.84
C TRP A 81 2.49 12.76 18.97
N VAL A 82 1.46 12.19 19.61
CA VAL A 82 1.33 10.73 19.71
C VAL A 82 1.20 10.11 18.32
N GLY A 83 0.32 10.65 17.46
CA GLY A 83 0.13 10.15 16.10
C GLY A 83 1.39 10.27 15.25
N PHE A 84 2.09 11.39 15.32
CA PHE A 84 3.35 11.61 14.62
C PHE A 84 4.40 10.56 15.00
N TRP A 85 4.69 10.42 16.30
CA TRP A 85 5.70 9.48 16.78
C TRP A 85 5.30 8.01 16.58
N ALA A 86 4.02 7.67 16.78
CA ALA A 86 3.54 6.32 16.56
C ALA A 86 3.79 5.86 15.12
N ILE A 87 3.46 6.70 14.13
CA ILE A 87 3.66 6.36 12.71
C ILE A 87 5.15 6.41 12.35
N LEU A 88 5.88 7.44 12.77
CA LEU A 88 7.30 7.58 12.46
C LEU A 88 8.12 6.39 12.98
N LEU A 89 7.88 5.96 14.21
CA LEU A 89 8.60 4.82 14.80
C LEU A 89 8.05 3.48 14.29
N GLY A 90 6.73 3.31 14.27
CA GLY A 90 6.08 2.06 13.86
C GLY A 90 6.36 1.69 12.41
N GLN A 91 6.21 2.64 11.49
CA GLN A 91 6.48 2.40 10.07
C GLN A 91 7.95 2.58 9.70
N GLY A 92 8.67 3.51 10.32
CA GLY A 92 10.05 3.84 9.96
C GLY A 92 11.09 2.84 10.47
N ILE A 93 10.92 2.35 11.71
CA ILE A 93 11.90 1.44 12.34
C ILE A 93 11.52 -0.02 12.13
N PHE A 94 10.27 -0.37 12.37
CA PHE A 94 9.83 -1.76 12.42
C PHE A 94 9.34 -2.28 11.07
N ASN A 95 8.79 -1.41 10.19
CA ASN A 95 8.31 -1.77 8.86
C ASN A 95 9.22 -1.21 7.76
N ARG A 96 10.37 -1.84 7.56
CA ARG A 96 11.46 -1.37 6.68
C ARG A 96 11.18 -1.37 5.16
N GLY A 97 9.94 -1.57 4.71
CA GLY A 97 9.60 -1.59 3.27
C GLY A 97 9.40 -0.21 2.64
N ASP A 98 9.14 0.83 3.44
CA ASP A 98 8.83 2.16 2.94
C ASP A 98 10.06 3.11 3.02
N SER A 99 10.17 4.02 2.04
CA SER A 99 11.20 5.05 2.11
C SER A 99 10.93 6.01 3.27
N LEU A 100 11.98 6.50 3.93
CA LEU A 100 11.88 7.48 5.02
C LEU A 100 11.00 8.68 4.66
N ARG A 101 11.05 9.12 3.40
CA ARG A 101 10.20 10.19 2.87
C ARG A 101 8.72 9.83 2.92
N THR A 102 8.35 8.58 2.59
CA THR A 102 6.96 8.10 2.65
C THR A 102 6.48 8.03 4.09
N VAL A 103 7.34 7.55 4.99
CA VAL A 103 7.03 7.47 6.43
C VAL A 103 6.82 8.87 7.03
N LEU A 104 7.68 9.85 6.72
CA LEU A 104 7.52 11.23 7.13
C LEU A 104 6.24 11.85 6.59
N PHE A 105 5.90 11.57 5.34
CA PHE A 105 4.64 12.01 4.76
C PHE A 105 3.45 11.42 5.50
N ASN A 106 3.45 10.11 5.80
CA ASN A 106 2.36 9.45 6.51
C ASN A 106 2.18 10.00 7.93
N ALA A 107 3.28 10.24 8.64
CA ALA A 107 3.24 10.85 9.98
C ALA A 107 2.69 12.29 9.94
N ALA A 108 3.15 13.10 9.00
CA ALA A 108 2.71 14.48 8.81
C ALA A 108 1.23 14.57 8.38
N GLN A 109 0.83 13.71 7.46
CA GLN A 109 -0.54 13.59 6.98
C GLN A 109 -1.51 13.24 8.12
N GLN A 110 -1.12 12.36 9.03
CA GLN A 110 -1.94 12.02 10.20
C GLN A 110 -2.16 13.24 11.11
N VAL A 111 -1.13 14.05 11.34
CA VAL A 111 -1.25 15.30 12.10
C VAL A 111 -2.27 16.25 11.46
N LEU A 112 -2.15 16.47 10.14
CA LEU A 112 -3.07 17.36 9.42
C LEU A 112 -4.51 16.82 9.40
N SER A 113 -4.66 15.51 9.28
CA SER A 113 -5.98 14.88 9.29
C SER A 113 -6.66 15.02 10.67
N LEU A 114 -5.93 14.79 11.75
CA LEU A 114 -6.42 15.03 13.11
C LEU A 114 -6.74 16.51 13.35
N ALA A 115 -5.93 17.44 12.81
CA ALA A 115 -6.18 18.87 12.91
C ALA A 115 -7.48 19.25 12.18
N ALA A 116 -7.71 18.73 10.99
CA ALA A 116 -8.96 18.95 10.23
C ALA A 116 -10.20 18.42 10.98
N GLY A 117 -10.12 17.19 11.52
CA GLY A 117 -11.18 16.64 12.36
C GLY A 117 -11.44 17.49 13.60
N GLY A 118 -10.37 17.86 14.30
CA GLY A 118 -10.47 18.69 15.51
C GLY A 118 -11.06 20.09 15.27
N TRP A 119 -10.72 20.69 14.15
CA TRP A 119 -11.31 21.97 13.73
C TRP A 119 -12.82 21.86 13.52
N VAL A 120 -13.27 20.82 12.83
CA VAL A 120 -14.71 20.56 12.63
C VAL A 120 -15.41 20.27 13.96
N LEU A 121 -14.78 19.48 14.83
CA LEU A 121 -15.29 19.23 16.20
C LEU A 121 -15.51 20.52 16.97
N GLY A 122 -14.50 21.41 16.97
CA GLY A 122 -14.58 22.71 17.62
C GLY A 122 -15.69 23.61 17.07
N MET A 123 -15.88 23.62 15.74
CA MET A 123 -16.98 24.39 15.11
C MET A 123 -18.36 23.89 15.54
N VAL A 124 -18.57 22.58 15.65
CA VAL A 124 -19.87 21.99 16.00
C VAL A 124 -20.16 22.07 17.49
N THR A 125 -19.15 21.76 18.31
CA THR A 125 -19.30 21.71 19.76
C THR A 125 -19.02 23.04 20.44
N GLY A 126 -18.23 23.92 19.82
CA GLY A 126 -17.74 25.20 20.37
C GLY A 126 -16.72 25.04 21.50
N VAL A 127 -16.11 23.84 21.65
CA VAL A 127 -15.03 23.56 22.60
C VAL A 127 -13.93 22.76 21.91
N ASP A 128 -12.77 22.75 22.52
CA ASP A 128 -11.67 21.86 22.15
C ASP A 128 -11.99 20.39 22.43
N ALA A 129 -11.22 19.48 21.86
CA ALA A 129 -11.48 18.05 21.99
C ALA A 129 -11.46 17.57 23.46
N ALA A 130 -10.57 18.09 24.29
CA ALA A 130 -10.49 17.71 25.71
C ALA A 130 -11.71 18.15 26.51
N GLY A 131 -12.32 19.27 26.12
CA GLY A 131 -13.54 19.80 26.75
C GLY A 131 -14.83 19.11 26.36
N VAL A 132 -14.84 18.33 25.28
CA VAL A 132 -16.07 17.72 24.74
C VAL A 132 -16.78 16.80 25.73
N LEU A 133 -16.02 16.01 26.49
CA LEU A 133 -16.56 15.06 27.47
C LEU A 133 -16.92 15.70 28.83
N ALA A 134 -16.39 16.88 29.11
CA ALA A 134 -16.62 17.59 30.37
C ALA A 134 -17.77 18.62 30.28
N ALA A 135 -18.18 19.03 29.11
CA ALA A 135 -19.12 20.09 28.90
C ALA A 135 -20.58 19.60 29.10
N SER A 136 -21.35 20.34 29.90
CA SER A 136 -22.82 20.13 30.03
C SER A 136 -23.53 20.60 28.76
N ARG A 137 -23.66 19.68 27.79
CA ARG A 137 -24.18 19.97 26.45
C ARG A 137 -25.22 18.96 26.02
N PRO A 138 -26.09 19.31 25.07
CA PRO A 138 -26.97 18.35 24.46
C PRO A 138 -26.18 17.18 23.85
N LEU A 139 -26.51 15.95 24.22
CA LEU A 139 -25.82 14.73 23.80
C LEU A 139 -25.70 14.64 22.27
N TRP A 140 -26.74 15.09 21.55
CA TRP A 140 -26.74 15.06 20.10
C TRP A 140 -25.63 15.91 19.46
N ARG A 141 -25.28 17.08 20.06
CA ARG A 141 -24.16 17.92 19.57
C ARG A 141 -22.82 17.24 19.78
N THR A 142 -22.65 16.58 20.90
CA THR A 142 -21.42 15.80 21.18
C THR A 142 -21.29 14.66 20.17
N ILE A 143 -22.35 13.88 19.97
CA ILE A 143 -22.37 12.76 19.00
C ILE A 143 -22.12 13.29 17.58
N ALA A 144 -22.86 14.32 17.15
CA ALA A 144 -22.68 14.90 15.82
C ALA A 144 -21.27 15.45 15.61
N GLY A 145 -20.71 16.15 16.61
CA GLY A 145 -19.34 16.66 16.58
C GLY A 145 -18.32 15.56 16.43
N LEU A 146 -18.46 14.46 17.17
CA LEU A 146 -17.56 13.32 17.11
C LEU A 146 -17.68 12.57 15.77
N VAL A 147 -18.88 12.38 15.25
CA VAL A 147 -19.09 11.76 13.92
C VAL A 147 -18.49 12.64 12.82
N LEU A 148 -18.71 13.96 12.89
CA LEU A 148 -18.15 14.88 11.91
C LEU A 148 -16.62 15.01 12.04
N PHE A 149 -16.07 14.91 13.26
CA PHE A 149 -14.62 14.76 13.47
C PHE A 149 -14.07 13.56 12.68
N MET A 150 -14.69 12.38 12.86
CA MET A 150 -14.27 11.16 12.16
C MET A 150 -14.34 11.33 10.65
N LEU A 151 -15.46 11.85 10.13
CA LEU A 151 -15.64 12.03 8.68
C LEU A 151 -14.64 13.04 8.10
N ALA A 152 -14.41 14.16 8.79
CA ALA A 152 -13.47 15.18 8.33
C ALA A 152 -12.01 14.69 8.38
N GLN A 153 -11.65 13.98 9.43
CA GLN A 153 -10.33 13.37 9.57
C GLN A 153 -10.09 12.35 8.46
N GLN A 154 -11.05 11.45 8.18
CA GLN A 154 -10.95 10.47 7.10
C GLN A 154 -10.91 11.14 5.71
N ALA A 155 -11.77 12.12 5.47
CA ALA A 155 -11.76 12.87 4.21
C ALA A 155 -10.40 13.55 3.96
N ALA A 156 -9.83 14.20 4.98
CA ALA A 156 -8.51 14.83 4.90
C ALA A 156 -7.42 13.80 4.66
N ASN A 157 -7.45 12.67 5.39
CA ASN A 157 -6.52 11.57 5.23
C ASN A 157 -6.49 11.06 3.78
N HIS A 158 -7.64 10.68 3.24
CA HIS A 158 -7.75 10.17 1.90
C HIS A 158 -7.40 11.20 0.82
N LEU A 159 -7.78 12.47 1.01
CA LEU A 159 -7.47 13.55 0.07
C LEU A 159 -5.95 13.77 -0.03
N LEU A 160 -5.25 13.84 1.09
CA LEU A 160 -3.80 14.03 1.14
C LEU A 160 -3.06 12.88 0.45
N VAL A 161 -3.47 11.62 0.73
CA VAL A 161 -2.91 10.42 0.09
C VAL A 161 -3.23 10.38 -1.39
N TYR A 162 -4.46 10.71 -1.79
CA TYR A 162 -4.86 10.73 -3.20
C TYR A 162 -4.00 11.69 -4.02
N ILE A 163 -3.82 12.93 -3.52
CA ILE A 163 -2.99 13.93 -4.19
C ILE A 163 -1.52 13.47 -4.26
N TYR A 164 -1.01 12.83 -3.21
CA TYR A 164 0.34 12.27 -3.18
C TYR A 164 0.53 11.11 -4.17
N GLY A 165 -0.48 10.24 -4.29
CA GLY A 165 -0.44 9.03 -5.12
C GLY A 165 -0.84 9.24 -6.59
N ALA A 166 -1.70 10.22 -6.88
CA ALA A 166 -2.28 10.45 -8.21
C ALA A 166 -1.26 10.55 -9.36
N PRO A 167 -0.05 11.15 -9.18
CA PRO A 167 0.94 11.21 -10.26
C PRO A 167 1.62 9.88 -10.58
N ALA A 168 1.56 8.89 -9.72
CA ALA A 168 2.34 7.65 -9.85
C ALA A 168 1.81 6.71 -10.94
N GLY A 169 0.56 6.88 -11.39
CA GLY A 169 -0.02 6.05 -12.44
C GLY A 169 -0.10 4.57 -12.06
N ALA A 170 -0.06 4.26 -10.78
CA ALA A 170 -0.11 2.92 -10.24
C ALA A 170 -1.51 2.35 -10.41
N SER A 171 -1.80 1.87 -11.61
CA SER A 171 -2.97 1.03 -11.87
C SER A 171 -2.65 -0.39 -11.36
N ARG A 172 -2.68 -0.60 -10.06
CA ARG A 172 -2.90 -1.94 -9.54
C ARG A 172 -4.38 -2.25 -9.76
N ARG A 173 -4.68 -2.93 -10.86
CA ARG A 173 -6.04 -3.23 -11.35
C ARG A 173 -6.91 -4.03 -10.38
N TYR A 174 -6.35 -4.56 -9.29
CA TYR A 174 -7.06 -5.44 -8.35
C TYR A 174 -7.56 -4.74 -7.09
N CYS A 175 -7.13 -3.50 -6.82
CA CYS A 175 -7.64 -2.72 -5.70
C CYS A 175 -7.95 -1.31 -6.16
N THR A 176 -9.22 -0.99 -6.21
CA THR A 176 -9.66 0.35 -6.54
C THR A 176 -9.58 1.24 -5.30
N TRP A 177 -9.49 2.57 -5.50
CA TRP A 177 -9.62 3.56 -4.42
C TRP A 177 -10.90 3.33 -3.59
N ARG A 178 -11.94 2.83 -4.21
CA ARG A 178 -13.21 2.48 -3.59
C ARG A 178 -13.06 1.35 -2.57
N ASP A 179 -12.24 0.35 -2.88
CA ASP A 179 -11.97 -0.76 -1.95
C ASP A 179 -11.16 -0.26 -0.75
N ALA A 180 -10.16 0.61 -0.95
CA ALA A 180 -9.40 1.21 0.12
C ALA A 180 -10.31 2.05 1.06
N LEU A 181 -11.18 2.90 0.50
CA LEU A 181 -12.18 3.67 1.26
C LEU A 181 -13.10 2.76 2.07
N ARG A 182 -13.58 1.67 1.47
CA ARG A 182 -14.48 0.73 2.14
C ARG A 182 -13.82 0.06 3.35
N TRP A 183 -12.62 -0.45 3.17
CA TRP A 183 -11.90 -1.16 4.24
C TRP A 183 -11.45 -0.22 5.36
N ASP A 184 -10.88 0.92 5.00
CA ASP A 184 -10.47 1.92 5.97
C ASP A 184 -11.67 2.50 6.74
N GLY A 185 -12.77 2.77 6.03
CA GLY A 185 -14.03 3.17 6.64
C GLY A 185 -14.60 2.15 7.63
N LEU A 186 -14.53 0.85 7.32
CA LEU A 186 -14.95 -0.22 8.22
C LEU A 186 -14.10 -0.26 9.49
N VAL A 187 -12.77 -0.16 9.34
CA VAL A 187 -11.86 -0.12 10.51
C VAL A 187 -12.12 1.12 11.36
N CYS A 188 -12.30 2.27 10.75
CA CYS A 188 -12.63 3.49 11.48
C CYS A 188 -13.98 3.41 12.20
N LEU A 189 -15.00 2.86 11.55
CA LEU A 189 -16.33 2.67 12.16
C LEU A 189 -16.25 1.75 13.38
N PHE A 190 -15.40 0.72 13.35
CA PHE A 190 -15.15 -0.15 14.48
C PHE A 190 -14.28 0.52 15.55
N ALA A 191 -13.16 1.13 15.16
CA ALA A 191 -12.19 1.71 16.08
C ALA A 191 -12.71 2.95 16.83
N PHE A 192 -13.57 3.74 16.18
CA PHE A 192 -14.06 4.99 16.71
C PHE A 192 -14.83 4.87 18.04
N PRO A 193 -15.83 3.96 18.21
CA PRO A 193 -16.49 3.75 19.49
C PRO A 193 -15.53 3.30 20.59
N PHE A 194 -14.53 2.49 20.28
CA PHE A 194 -13.50 2.09 21.23
C PHE A 194 -12.68 3.28 21.70
N GLY A 195 -12.29 4.19 20.82
CA GLY A 195 -11.57 5.41 21.19
C GLY A 195 -12.37 6.29 22.16
N LEU A 196 -13.69 6.42 21.92
CA LEU A 196 -14.58 7.14 22.82
C LEU A 196 -14.68 6.46 24.19
N VAL A 197 -14.94 5.14 24.22
CA VAL A 197 -15.03 4.39 25.48
C VAL A 197 -13.69 4.38 26.21
N MET A 198 -12.57 4.26 25.51
CA MET A 198 -11.23 4.40 26.11
C MET A 198 -11.07 5.73 26.83
N ALA A 199 -11.47 6.84 26.21
CA ALA A 199 -11.38 8.18 26.82
C ALA A 199 -12.27 8.30 28.08
N LEU A 200 -13.49 7.76 28.04
CA LEU A 200 -14.41 7.76 29.16
C LEU A 200 -13.86 6.93 30.34
N VAL A 201 -13.42 5.69 30.07
CA VAL A 201 -12.87 4.81 31.11
C VAL A 201 -11.55 5.35 31.65
N TYR A 202 -10.73 5.95 30.79
CA TYR A 202 -9.49 6.61 31.22
C TYR A 202 -9.76 7.71 32.25
N ARG A 203 -10.80 8.53 32.06
CA ARG A 203 -11.14 9.65 32.93
C ARG A 203 -11.88 9.22 34.19
N GLN A 204 -12.77 8.21 34.10
CA GLN A 204 -13.68 7.85 35.19
C GLN A 204 -13.15 6.68 36.07
N VAL A 205 -12.32 5.81 35.53
CA VAL A 205 -11.86 4.60 36.25
C VAL A 205 -10.35 4.70 36.51
N SER A 206 -9.56 4.49 35.45
CA SER A 206 -8.10 4.63 35.54
C SER A 206 -7.45 4.70 34.16
N PRO A 207 -6.24 5.28 34.06
CA PRO A 207 -5.48 5.34 32.81
C PRO A 207 -5.19 3.97 32.21
N LEU A 208 -4.83 2.99 33.04
CA LEU A 208 -4.52 1.64 32.58
C LEU A 208 -5.77 0.87 32.11
N ALA A 209 -6.90 1.04 32.79
CA ALA A 209 -8.18 0.45 32.35
C ALA A 209 -8.63 1.03 31.00
N GLY A 210 -8.48 2.35 30.81
CA GLY A 210 -8.75 2.98 29.51
C GLY A 210 -7.86 2.42 28.41
N LEU A 211 -6.55 2.32 28.64
CA LEU A 211 -5.59 1.81 27.67
C LEU A 211 -5.81 0.31 27.36
N SER A 212 -6.24 -0.50 28.33
CA SER A 212 -6.49 -1.95 28.12
C SER A 212 -7.60 -2.21 27.10
N LEU A 213 -8.54 -1.25 26.92
CA LEU A 213 -9.58 -1.32 25.88
C LEU A 213 -9.02 -1.19 24.45
N PHE A 214 -7.74 -0.86 24.30
CA PHE A 214 -7.09 -0.89 23.01
C PHE A 214 -6.73 -2.32 22.55
N ILE A 215 -6.64 -3.28 23.48
CA ILE A 215 -6.32 -4.69 23.16
C ILE A 215 -7.34 -5.30 22.16
N PRO A 216 -8.66 -5.18 22.36
CA PRO A 216 -9.64 -5.66 21.38
C PRO A 216 -9.47 -5.04 19.98
N VAL A 217 -9.05 -3.76 19.90
CA VAL A 217 -8.79 -3.10 18.62
C VAL A 217 -7.59 -3.73 17.92
N LEU A 218 -6.51 -4.01 18.66
CA LEU A 218 -5.34 -4.70 18.12
C LEU A 218 -5.65 -6.13 17.68
N VAL A 219 -6.44 -6.86 18.44
CA VAL A 219 -6.89 -8.22 18.09
C VAL A 219 -7.73 -8.17 16.80
N MET A 220 -8.69 -7.26 16.73
CA MET A 220 -9.52 -7.09 15.53
C MET A 220 -8.68 -6.71 14.31
N GLN A 221 -7.73 -5.81 14.47
CA GLN A 221 -6.79 -5.43 13.41
C GLN A 221 -5.98 -6.64 12.92
N ARG A 222 -5.50 -7.47 13.84
CA ARG A 222 -4.75 -8.70 13.50
C ARG A 222 -5.63 -9.71 12.77
N LEU A 223 -6.84 -9.95 13.26
CA LEU A 223 -7.81 -10.85 12.60
C LEU A 223 -8.17 -10.35 11.20
N MET A 224 -8.38 -9.05 11.05
CA MET A 224 -8.65 -8.44 9.74
C MET A 224 -7.45 -8.61 8.79
N GLY A 225 -6.22 -8.46 9.27
CA GLY A 225 -5.02 -8.72 8.48
C GLY A 225 -4.93 -10.16 7.98
N LEU A 226 -5.23 -11.13 8.84
CA LEU A 226 -5.28 -12.54 8.48
C LEU A 226 -6.40 -12.84 7.47
N TYR A 227 -7.60 -12.26 7.68
CA TYR A 227 -8.72 -12.41 6.75
C TYR A 227 -8.40 -11.85 5.37
N LEU A 228 -7.88 -10.61 5.31
CA LEU A 228 -7.52 -9.97 4.03
C LEU A 228 -6.38 -10.71 3.32
N GLY A 229 -5.39 -11.22 4.07
CA GLY A 229 -4.34 -12.07 3.51
C GLY A 229 -4.91 -13.34 2.88
N ALA A 230 -5.79 -14.05 3.60
CA ALA A 230 -6.47 -15.24 3.09
C ALA A 230 -7.35 -14.94 1.86
N GLU A 231 -8.10 -13.85 1.88
CA GLU A 231 -8.93 -13.41 0.75
C GLU A 231 -8.09 -13.10 -0.50
N MET A 232 -6.95 -12.40 -0.33
CA MET A 232 -6.05 -12.11 -1.45
C MET A 232 -5.45 -13.39 -2.03
N THR A 233 -4.94 -14.29 -1.19
CA THR A 233 -4.41 -15.59 -1.62
C THR A 233 -5.49 -16.44 -2.33
N SER A 234 -6.71 -16.44 -1.79
CA SER A 234 -7.84 -17.15 -2.42
C SER A 234 -8.18 -16.59 -3.81
N ARG A 235 -8.16 -15.26 -3.97
CA ARG A 235 -8.38 -14.62 -5.29
C ARG A 235 -7.26 -14.95 -6.27
N GLU A 236 -6.02 -14.92 -5.84
CA GLU A 236 -4.87 -15.33 -6.68
C GLU A 236 -4.99 -16.78 -7.12
N MET A 237 -5.31 -17.69 -6.20
CA MET A 237 -5.53 -19.10 -6.50
C MET A 237 -6.71 -19.33 -7.44
N ALA A 238 -7.81 -18.60 -7.30
CA ALA A 238 -8.97 -18.70 -8.18
C ALA A 238 -8.65 -18.23 -9.61
N VAL A 239 -7.81 -17.22 -9.77
CA VAL A 239 -7.34 -16.77 -11.09
C VAL A 239 -6.37 -17.82 -11.67
N PHE A 240 -5.41 -18.28 -10.88
CA PHE A 240 -4.47 -19.34 -11.28
C PHE A 240 -5.22 -20.60 -11.74
N TYR A 241 -6.21 -21.05 -10.97
CA TYR A 241 -7.05 -22.20 -11.35
C TYR A 241 -7.79 -21.98 -12.67
N ARG A 242 -8.33 -20.77 -12.91
CA ARG A 242 -8.98 -20.46 -14.20
C ARG A 242 -8.02 -20.53 -15.37
N VAL A 243 -6.80 -19.97 -15.19
CA VAL A 243 -5.75 -20.04 -16.22
C VAL A 243 -5.41 -21.50 -16.54
N VAL A 244 -5.11 -22.31 -15.52
CA VAL A 244 -4.78 -23.73 -15.68
C VAL A 244 -5.92 -24.49 -16.35
N LYS A 245 -7.17 -24.28 -15.92
CA LYS A 245 -8.35 -24.96 -16.51
C LYS A 245 -8.56 -24.59 -17.98
N ARG A 246 -8.33 -23.33 -18.35
CA ARG A 246 -8.42 -22.90 -19.77
C ARG A 246 -7.30 -23.48 -20.62
N LEU A 247 -6.08 -23.53 -20.09
CA LEU A 247 -4.93 -24.12 -20.78
C LEU A 247 -5.06 -25.63 -20.93
N ALA A 248 -5.58 -26.35 -19.93
CA ALA A 248 -5.76 -27.78 -19.98
C ALA A 248 -6.79 -28.24 -21.04
N GLY A 249 -7.70 -27.36 -21.46
CA GLY A 249 -8.69 -27.64 -22.49
C GLY A 249 -8.35 -27.11 -23.89
N ALA A 250 -7.20 -26.43 -24.06
CA ALA A 250 -6.80 -25.83 -25.32
C ALA A 250 -5.81 -26.74 -26.07
N PRO A 251 -5.98 -26.94 -27.38
CA PRO A 251 -4.98 -27.66 -28.20
C PRO A 251 -3.66 -26.84 -28.16
N ALA A 252 -2.52 -27.55 -28.24
CA ALA A 252 -1.20 -26.92 -28.29
C ALA A 252 -1.04 -26.14 -29.60
N SER A 253 -1.46 -24.87 -29.62
CA SER A 253 -1.47 -24.01 -30.80
C SER A 253 -1.04 -22.59 -30.42
N THR A 254 -0.74 -21.78 -31.43
CA THR A 254 -0.45 -20.33 -31.31
C THR A 254 -1.55 -19.60 -30.55
N ASP A 255 -2.80 -20.05 -30.65
CA ASP A 255 -3.95 -19.49 -29.93
C ASP A 255 -3.83 -19.68 -28.40
N THR A 256 -3.25 -20.81 -27.97
CA THR A 256 -3.01 -21.11 -26.55
C THR A 256 -1.99 -20.14 -25.94
N ALA A 257 -0.93 -19.82 -26.68
CA ALA A 257 0.09 -18.85 -26.22
C ALA A 257 -0.50 -17.41 -26.13
N ALA A 258 -1.40 -17.05 -27.05
CA ALA A 258 -2.09 -15.76 -27.01
C ALA A 258 -3.07 -15.69 -25.83
N LEU A 259 -3.83 -16.75 -25.58
CA LEU A 259 -4.70 -16.86 -24.41
C LEU A 259 -3.91 -16.79 -23.10
N LEU A 260 -2.75 -17.46 -23.03
CA LEU A 260 -1.86 -17.40 -21.87
C LEU A 260 -1.45 -15.95 -21.55
N LEU A 261 -0.96 -15.21 -22.53
CA LEU A 261 -0.59 -13.80 -22.35
C LEU A 261 -1.79 -12.94 -21.93
N GLN A 262 -2.95 -13.17 -22.52
CA GLN A 262 -4.18 -12.44 -22.20
C GLN A 262 -4.60 -12.68 -20.73
N GLU A 263 -4.61 -13.91 -20.26
CA GLU A 263 -4.97 -14.24 -18.87
C GLU A 263 -3.92 -13.72 -17.88
N ILE A 264 -2.63 -13.87 -18.21
CA ILE A 264 -1.55 -13.35 -17.37
C ILE A 264 -1.59 -11.82 -17.29
N SER A 265 -2.03 -11.12 -18.33
CA SER A 265 -2.18 -9.66 -18.29
C SER A 265 -3.16 -9.18 -17.23
N GLN A 266 -4.07 -10.06 -16.79
CA GLN A 266 -4.99 -9.78 -15.69
C GLN A 266 -4.32 -9.91 -14.31
N LEU A 267 -3.31 -10.77 -14.18
CA LEU A 267 -2.55 -11.03 -12.95
C LEU A 267 -1.37 -10.08 -12.82
N VAL A 268 -0.55 -10.03 -13.84
CA VAL A 268 0.68 -9.26 -13.89
C VAL A 268 0.57 -8.27 -15.05
N PRO A 269 0.30 -6.99 -14.77
CA PRO A 269 0.24 -5.99 -15.83
C PRO A 269 1.63 -5.81 -16.46
N TYR A 270 1.71 -5.86 -17.78
CA TYR A 270 2.93 -5.65 -18.55
C TYR A 270 2.69 -4.71 -19.74
N GLN A 271 3.75 -4.12 -20.28
CA GLN A 271 3.66 -3.30 -21.51
C GLN A 271 3.86 -4.13 -22.77
N THR A 272 4.66 -5.18 -22.69
CA THR A 272 4.89 -6.13 -23.77
C THR A 272 5.08 -7.52 -23.18
N GLY A 273 4.37 -8.49 -23.74
CA GLY A 273 4.52 -9.91 -23.46
C GLY A 273 4.91 -10.64 -24.73
N VAL A 274 5.89 -11.53 -24.65
CA VAL A 274 6.35 -12.39 -25.75
C VAL A 274 6.39 -13.82 -25.26
N VAL A 275 5.86 -14.75 -26.06
CA VAL A 275 6.04 -16.18 -25.84
C VAL A 275 6.89 -16.72 -26.96
N TYR A 276 8.04 -17.27 -26.60
CA TYR A 276 8.93 -18.01 -27.46
C TYR A 276 8.67 -19.50 -27.29
N LEU A 277 8.51 -20.23 -28.37
CA LEU A 277 8.44 -21.69 -28.36
C LEU A 277 9.54 -22.26 -29.28
N ILE A 278 9.94 -23.49 -28.97
CA ILE A 278 10.89 -24.23 -29.80
C ILE A 278 10.29 -24.38 -31.22
N ASP A 279 11.12 -24.16 -32.21
CA ASP A 279 10.70 -24.32 -33.61
C ASP A 279 10.59 -25.82 -34.03
N GLU A 280 10.06 -26.07 -35.22
CA GLU A 280 9.88 -27.42 -35.73
C GLU A 280 11.22 -28.16 -35.94
N THR A 281 12.33 -27.44 -36.09
CA THR A 281 13.68 -27.99 -36.28
C THR A 281 14.33 -28.37 -34.94
N GLY A 282 13.83 -27.85 -33.84
CA GLY A 282 14.38 -28.08 -32.50
C GLY A 282 15.64 -27.27 -32.18
N ASP A 283 16.07 -26.37 -33.08
CA ASP A 283 17.35 -25.68 -33.00
C ASP A 283 17.24 -24.26 -32.43
N ASP A 284 16.06 -23.64 -32.43
CA ASP A 284 15.86 -22.28 -31.99
C ASP A 284 14.47 -22.08 -31.35
N TYR A 285 14.34 -20.96 -30.63
CA TYR A 285 13.08 -20.55 -30.01
C TYR A 285 12.57 -19.28 -30.69
N THR A 286 11.44 -19.38 -31.35
CA THR A 286 10.86 -18.26 -32.09
C THR A 286 9.65 -17.67 -31.39
N ALA A 287 9.44 -16.35 -31.52
CA ALA A 287 8.30 -15.67 -30.98
C ALA A 287 7.02 -16.10 -31.72
N VAL A 288 6.21 -16.92 -31.07
CA VAL A 288 4.92 -17.39 -31.62
C VAL A 288 3.79 -16.43 -31.34
N THR A 289 3.90 -15.67 -30.26
CA THR A 289 2.90 -14.65 -29.92
C THR A 289 3.53 -13.46 -29.22
N VAL A 290 3.05 -12.26 -29.55
CA VAL A 290 3.49 -11.01 -28.96
C VAL A 290 2.27 -10.14 -28.67
N GLN A 291 2.15 -9.62 -27.46
CA GLN A 291 1.10 -8.69 -27.07
C GLN A 291 1.68 -7.39 -26.51
N GLY A 292 1.03 -6.26 -26.77
CA GLY A 292 1.38 -4.96 -26.18
C GLY A 292 2.05 -3.98 -27.14
N ALA A 293 2.83 -3.06 -26.58
CA ALA A 293 3.27 -1.84 -27.28
C ALA A 293 4.21 -2.07 -28.48
N TRP A 294 4.97 -3.18 -28.52
CA TRP A 294 5.98 -3.46 -29.55
C TRP A 294 5.71 -4.76 -30.31
N GLN A 295 4.44 -5.08 -30.53
CA GLN A 295 4.03 -6.32 -31.21
C GLN A 295 4.72 -6.50 -32.58
N LYS A 296 4.76 -5.45 -33.41
CA LYS A 296 5.40 -5.50 -34.73
C LYS A 296 6.92 -5.68 -34.67
N GLN A 297 7.57 -5.20 -33.61
CA GLN A 297 9.02 -5.23 -33.49
C GLN A 297 9.54 -6.60 -33.03
N PHE A 298 8.74 -7.33 -32.23
CA PHE A 298 9.14 -8.62 -31.69
C PHE A 298 8.47 -9.81 -32.37
N ALA A 299 7.54 -9.57 -33.30
CA ALA A 299 6.98 -10.63 -34.15
C ALA A 299 8.12 -11.31 -34.93
N HIS A 300 8.14 -12.65 -34.89
CA HIS A 300 9.13 -13.50 -35.57
C HIS A 300 10.60 -13.29 -35.10
N THR A 301 10.82 -12.75 -33.91
CA THR A 301 12.17 -12.67 -33.34
C THR A 301 12.57 -14.02 -32.75
N SER A 302 13.88 -14.35 -32.85
CA SER A 302 14.46 -15.53 -32.26
C SER A 302 15.13 -15.18 -30.92
N ILE A 303 15.16 -16.13 -29.97
CA ILE A 303 15.88 -15.98 -28.71
C ILE A 303 17.39 -15.84 -28.94
N LYS A 304 17.98 -16.56 -29.91
CA LYS A 304 19.41 -16.42 -30.26
C LYS A 304 19.78 -14.97 -30.57
N ASN A 305 18.86 -14.24 -31.18
CA ASN A 305 19.06 -12.81 -31.46
C ASN A 305 18.69 -11.89 -30.28
N ALA A 306 18.04 -12.42 -29.25
CA ALA A 306 17.57 -11.65 -28.10
C ALA A 306 18.57 -11.60 -26.92
N GLY A 307 19.66 -12.40 -26.97
CA GLY A 307 20.76 -12.37 -26.01
C GLY A 307 20.97 -13.67 -25.23
N ASP A 308 22.23 -13.97 -24.93
CA ASP A 308 22.66 -15.19 -24.24
C ASP A 308 22.01 -15.42 -22.89
N PHE A 309 21.64 -14.34 -22.20
CA PHE A 309 20.98 -14.42 -20.89
C PHE A 309 19.60 -15.08 -20.95
N LEU A 310 18.81 -14.83 -21.99
CA LEU A 310 17.50 -15.45 -22.15
C LEU A 310 17.64 -16.97 -22.37
N LEU A 311 18.66 -17.39 -23.12
CA LEU A 311 18.99 -18.80 -23.29
C LEU A 311 19.43 -19.44 -21.97
N GLN A 312 20.21 -18.74 -21.15
CA GLN A 312 20.63 -19.22 -19.84
C GLN A 312 19.44 -19.46 -18.89
N VAL A 313 18.47 -18.52 -18.83
CA VAL A 313 17.26 -18.66 -18.04
C VAL A 313 16.46 -19.88 -18.49
N LEU A 314 16.35 -20.08 -19.79
CA LEU A 314 15.64 -21.20 -20.38
C LEU A 314 16.31 -22.54 -20.03
N HIS A 315 17.63 -22.64 -20.14
CA HIS A 315 18.40 -23.85 -19.79
C HIS A 315 18.35 -24.16 -18.27
N ASN A 316 18.42 -23.14 -17.44
CA ASN A 316 18.33 -23.31 -15.98
C ASN A 316 16.92 -23.70 -15.53
N ASN A 317 15.92 -23.55 -16.38
CA ASN A 317 14.50 -23.84 -16.11
C ASN A 317 14.00 -23.19 -14.78
N GLN A 318 14.49 -22.01 -14.48
CA GLN A 318 14.07 -21.24 -13.28
C GLN A 318 13.58 -19.85 -13.71
N PRO A 319 12.46 -19.37 -13.14
CA PRO A 319 11.99 -18.03 -13.41
C PRO A 319 12.96 -17.00 -12.85
N GLU A 320 13.14 -15.91 -13.59
CA GLU A 320 14.04 -14.83 -13.23
C GLU A 320 13.36 -13.46 -13.35
N ILE A 321 13.72 -12.54 -12.45
CA ILE A 321 13.30 -11.15 -12.52
C ILE A 321 14.52 -10.27 -12.75
N ILE A 322 14.43 -9.39 -13.74
CA ILE A 322 15.39 -8.32 -13.99
C ILE A 322 14.74 -7.02 -13.54
N PHE A 323 15.25 -6.45 -12.48
CA PHE A 323 14.73 -5.21 -11.90
C PHE A 323 15.04 -3.99 -12.77
N ASP A 324 16.23 -3.91 -13.33
CA ASP A 324 16.63 -2.88 -14.31
C ASP A 324 17.67 -3.41 -15.28
N THR A 325 17.30 -3.57 -16.56
CA THR A 325 18.19 -4.04 -17.63
C THR A 325 19.40 -3.14 -17.84
N ARG A 326 19.40 -1.92 -17.33
CA ARG A 326 20.53 -0.97 -17.48
C ARG A 326 21.61 -1.17 -16.42
N SER A 327 21.25 -1.68 -15.27
CA SER A 327 22.17 -1.87 -14.14
C SER A 327 22.47 -3.35 -13.86
N ASP A 328 21.79 -4.29 -14.51
CA ASP A 328 22.00 -5.71 -14.30
C ASP A 328 23.30 -6.17 -14.98
N PRO A 329 24.30 -6.63 -14.20
CA PRO A 329 25.60 -7.05 -14.73
C PRO A 329 25.54 -8.30 -15.62
N ARG A 330 24.46 -9.09 -15.54
CA ARG A 330 24.25 -10.30 -16.35
C ARG A 330 23.92 -9.97 -17.81
N LEU A 331 23.47 -8.75 -18.08
CA LEU A 331 23.11 -8.28 -19.42
C LEU A 331 24.27 -7.52 -20.08
N VAL A 332 25.25 -8.25 -20.57
CA VAL A 332 26.45 -7.66 -21.24
C VAL A 332 26.05 -6.93 -22.52
N ARG A 333 25.14 -7.50 -23.30
CA ARG A 333 24.55 -6.87 -24.49
C ARG A 333 23.04 -6.79 -24.34
N ARG A 334 22.50 -5.60 -24.55
CA ARG A 334 21.05 -5.37 -24.55
C ARG A 334 20.53 -5.38 -25.97
N THR A 335 19.85 -6.46 -26.34
CA THR A 335 19.28 -6.68 -27.65
C THR A 335 17.78 -7.01 -27.51
N GLY A 336 17.02 -6.84 -28.57
CA GLY A 336 15.60 -7.18 -28.57
C GLY A 336 14.83 -6.55 -27.41
N ILE A 337 14.11 -7.35 -26.65
CA ILE A 337 13.25 -6.89 -25.54
C ILE A 337 14.05 -6.28 -24.38
N THR A 338 15.30 -6.74 -24.15
CA THR A 338 16.18 -6.20 -23.09
C THR A 338 16.67 -4.78 -23.38
N ALA A 339 16.68 -4.36 -24.64
CA ALA A 339 17.05 -3.00 -25.04
C ALA A 339 15.90 -2.00 -24.82
N VAL A 340 14.66 -2.46 -24.92
CA VAL A 340 13.46 -1.61 -24.90
C VAL A 340 12.81 -1.54 -23.51
N CYS A 341 12.74 -2.68 -22.82
CA CYS A 341 12.18 -2.79 -21.48
C CYS A 341 13.25 -2.64 -20.40
N ARG A 342 12.92 -2.02 -19.28
CA ARG A 342 13.83 -1.84 -18.15
C ARG A 342 13.63 -2.87 -17.05
N SER A 343 12.42 -3.36 -16.86
CA SER A 343 12.13 -4.47 -15.97
C SER A 343 11.57 -5.62 -16.77
N LEU A 344 12.02 -6.84 -16.50
CA LEU A 344 11.59 -8.06 -17.17
C LEU A 344 11.27 -9.14 -16.14
N LEU A 345 10.22 -9.91 -16.44
CA LEU A 345 9.91 -11.17 -15.78
C LEU A 345 10.03 -12.26 -16.82
N LEU A 346 10.86 -13.25 -16.54
CA LEU A 346 11.19 -14.37 -17.42
C LEU A 346 10.69 -15.65 -16.78
N ALA A 347 9.83 -16.40 -17.48
CA ALA A 347 9.28 -17.64 -17.00
C ALA A 347 9.50 -18.75 -18.05
N PRO A 348 10.38 -19.73 -17.79
CA PRO A 348 10.54 -20.89 -18.64
C PRO A 348 9.23 -21.69 -18.72
N LEU A 349 8.92 -22.16 -19.92
CA LEU A 349 7.82 -23.08 -20.18
C LEU A 349 8.42 -24.48 -20.37
N ALA A 350 8.06 -25.40 -19.51
CA ALA A 350 8.58 -26.76 -19.55
C ALA A 350 7.48 -27.80 -19.55
N VAL A 351 7.69 -28.89 -20.27
CA VAL A 351 6.84 -30.10 -20.27
C VAL A 351 7.73 -31.25 -19.82
N ASP A 352 7.30 -31.97 -18.79
CA ASP A 352 8.05 -33.07 -18.19
C ASP A 352 9.52 -32.72 -17.87
N GLY A 353 9.75 -31.49 -17.38
CA GLY A 353 11.07 -30.98 -17.03
C GLY A 353 11.94 -30.54 -18.23
N ARG A 354 11.48 -30.69 -19.46
CA ARG A 354 12.17 -30.22 -20.67
C ARG A 354 11.68 -28.82 -21.05
N PRO A 355 12.57 -27.86 -21.25
CA PRO A 355 12.16 -26.52 -21.67
C PRO A 355 11.64 -26.54 -23.10
N VAL A 356 10.38 -26.14 -23.27
CA VAL A 356 9.72 -26.03 -24.58
C VAL A 356 9.58 -24.59 -25.03
N GLY A 357 9.84 -23.63 -24.15
CA GLY A 357 9.71 -22.21 -24.47
C GLY A 357 10.06 -21.28 -23.32
N LEU A 358 9.93 -19.99 -23.58
CA LEU A 358 10.15 -18.90 -22.62
C LEU A 358 9.07 -17.84 -22.76
N MET A 359 8.41 -17.51 -21.67
CA MET A 359 7.56 -16.34 -21.60
C MET A 359 8.34 -15.16 -21.02
N VAL A 360 8.28 -14.04 -21.72
CA VAL A 360 8.95 -12.79 -21.34
C VAL A 360 7.92 -11.68 -21.21
N LEU A 361 7.79 -11.12 -20.00
CA LEU A 361 6.96 -9.94 -19.74
C LEU A 361 7.87 -8.75 -19.50
N GLY A 362 7.62 -7.63 -20.18
CA GLY A 362 8.48 -6.45 -20.14
C GLY A 362 7.74 -5.17 -19.78
N HIS A 363 8.42 -4.29 -19.02
CA HIS A 363 7.95 -2.95 -18.69
C HIS A 363 9.07 -1.90 -18.83
N ARG A 364 8.71 -0.67 -19.23
CA ARG A 364 9.67 0.46 -19.38
C ARG A 364 10.18 1.05 -18.07
N GLN A 365 9.47 0.86 -16.98
CA GLN A 365 9.90 1.33 -15.67
C GLN A 365 10.81 0.28 -15.03
N PRO A 366 11.90 0.70 -14.38
CA PRO A 366 12.71 -0.21 -13.57
C PRO A 366 11.94 -0.59 -12.30
N LEU A 367 12.28 -1.71 -11.67
CA LEU A 367 11.66 -2.19 -10.44
C LEU A 367 10.12 -2.32 -10.56
N TYR A 368 9.64 -2.74 -11.72
CA TYR A 368 8.20 -2.87 -11.96
C TYR A 368 7.69 -4.25 -11.55
N PHE A 369 8.48 -5.28 -11.81
CA PHE A 369 8.28 -6.63 -11.30
C PHE A 369 9.12 -6.79 -10.05
N ASP A 370 8.46 -6.91 -8.89
CA ASP A 370 9.03 -7.11 -7.55
C ASP A 370 8.30 -8.23 -6.80
#